data_512196f970809e794df7032dd027f225
#
_entry.id   512196f970809e794df7032dd027f225
#
_cell.length_a   1.000
_cell.length_b   1.000
_cell.length_c   1.000
_cell.angle_alpha   90.00
_cell.angle_beta   90.00
_cell.angle_gamma   90.00
#
_symmetry.space_group_name_H-M   'P 1'
#
loop_
_entity.id
_entity.type
_entity.pdbx_description
1 polymer ?
#
loop_
_entity_poly.entity_id
_entity_poly.type
_entity_poly.pdbx_seq_one_letter_code
_entity_poly.pdbx_strand_id
1 'polypeptide(L)'
;DEDDEDKPKPTQIDRLELFLSNKYVFRHNIVSGKLEFQYFGKKKWNVMNDFIENSMLRECLKGRIKTNLSSLRNLLYSDFCVLFNPFEDYFFNLPTYDEKTDYITELANTITTTKQDLWQQCFKKWLVAMVGCVLDEKVINHTVIVFSGKQGLGKTTWVEKLVPKQLKEYLFSGTINPNNKDTLVQLAECMLINLDELENLNRSEIGSLKEIITKTQIRMRKAYGHNNETMPRRASFAGSVNTAQFLNDSTGSRRFLCFELEGIKYQHDV
;
A
#
# COMPACT_ATOMS: atom_id res chain seq x y z
N ASP A 1 -43.52 35.66 3.58
CA ASP A 1 -42.31 36.10 4.34
C ASP A 1 -42.32 35.59 5.78
N GLU A 2 -42.97 34.43 6.10
CA GLU A 2 -43.05 33.86 7.46
C GLU A 2 -42.30 32.52 7.63
N ASP A 3 -41.59 32.03 6.62
CA ASP A 3 -40.95 30.68 6.66
C ASP A 3 -39.42 30.64 6.99
N ASP A 4 -38.79 31.75 7.42
CA ASP A 4 -37.34 31.80 7.62
C ASP A 4 -36.89 31.94 9.10
N GLU A 5 -37.84 31.92 10.08
CA GLU A 5 -37.50 32.17 11.50
C GLU A 5 -37.13 30.92 12.32
N ASP A 6 -37.23 29.68 11.82
CA ASP A 6 -37.06 28.46 12.65
C ASP A 6 -35.85 27.60 12.27
N LYS A 7 -34.85 28.14 11.57
CA LYS A 7 -33.60 27.43 11.36
C LYS A 7 -32.71 27.60 12.61
N PRO A 8 -32.28 26.49 13.24
CA PRO A 8 -31.41 26.58 14.41
C PRO A 8 -30.11 27.33 14.05
N LYS A 9 -29.73 28.26 14.93
CA LYS A 9 -28.48 29.02 14.75
C LYS A 9 -27.30 28.06 14.62
N PRO A 10 -26.36 28.28 13.65
CA PRO A 10 -25.23 27.40 13.45
C PRO A 10 -24.39 27.26 14.72
N THR A 11 -24.09 26.02 15.09
CA THR A 11 -23.24 25.69 16.23
C THR A 11 -21.80 26.11 16.00
N GLN A 12 -20.96 25.96 17.00
CA GLN A 12 -19.52 26.22 16.85
C GLN A 12 -18.87 25.23 15.88
N ILE A 13 -19.34 23.97 15.85
CA ILE A 13 -18.84 22.95 14.95
C ILE A 13 -19.23 23.24 13.52
N ASP A 14 -20.50 23.62 13.27
CA ASP A 14 -20.97 23.99 11.92
C ASP A 14 -20.16 25.13 11.31
N ARG A 15 -19.78 26.11 12.13
CA ARG A 15 -18.92 27.23 11.69
C ARG A 15 -17.50 26.79 11.36
N LEU A 16 -16.96 25.84 12.13
CA LEU A 16 -15.63 25.27 11.88
C LEU A 16 -15.64 24.46 10.59
N GLU A 17 -16.62 23.59 10.39
CA GLU A 17 -16.80 22.78 9.21
C GLU A 17 -16.93 23.65 7.96
N LEU A 18 -17.79 24.66 7.99
CA LEU A 18 -17.98 25.60 6.88
C LEU A 18 -16.68 26.34 6.55
N PHE A 19 -15.95 26.81 7.58
CA PHE A 19 -14.69 27.52 7.39
C PHE A 19 -13.64 26.62 6.71
N LEU A 20 -13.54 25.38 7.16
CA LEU A 20 -12.57 24.42 6.63
C LEU A 20 -12.96 23.99 5.21
N SER A 21 -14.24 23.66 4.96
CA SER A 21 -14.71 23.21 3.64
C SER A 21 -14.58 24.28 2.55
N ASN A 22 -14.63 25.57 2.92
CA ASN A 22 -14.40 26.66 1.96
C ASN A 22 -12.95 26.77 1.51
N LYS A 23 -11.99 26.17 2.23
CA LYS A 23 -10.56 26.28 1.96
C LYS A 23 -9.90 24.97 1.59
N TYR A 24 -10.42 23.86 2.09
CA TYR A 24 -9.79 22.55 2.01
C TYR A 24 -10.80 21.47 1.66
N VAL A 25 -10.30 20.42 1.06
CA VAL A 25 -10.97 19.13 0.95
C VAL A 25 -10.13 18.12 1.72
N PHE A 26 -10.77 17.28 2.53
CA PHE A 26 -10.10 16.30 3.37
C PHE A 26 -10.49 14.89 2.99
N ARG A 27 -9.55 13.95 3.18
CA ARG A 27 -9.83 12.53 3.11
C ARG A 27 -8.96 11.77 4.10
N HIS A 28 -9.49 10.67 4.61
CA HIS A 28 -8.75 9.77 5.49
C HIS A 28 -8.35 8.53 4.71
N ASN A 29 -7.05 8.35 4.47
CA ASN A 29 -6.51 7.20 3.79
C ASN A 29 -6.58 5.98 4.72
N ILE A 30 -7.48 5.04 4.43
CA ILE A 30 -7.76 3.88 5.29
C ILE A 30 -6.64 2.84 5.29
N VAL A 31 -5.76 2.86 4.28
CA VAL A 31 -4.61 1.95 4.17
C VAL A 31 -3.47 2.42 5.07
N SER A 32 -2.99 3.65 4.88
CA SER A 32 -1.88 4.21 5.65
C SER A 32 -2.31 4.83 6.99
N GLY A 33 -3.60 5.01 7.22
CA GLY A 33 -4.13 5.71 8.40
C GLY A 33 -3.83 7.21 8.42
N LYS A 34 -3.34 7.78 7.32
CA LYS A 34 -2.98 9.19 7.23
C LYS A 34 -4.17 10.05 6.84
N LEU A 35 -4.28 11.19 7.47
CA LEU A 35 -5.17 12.25 7.04
C LEU A 35 -4.50 13.03 5.90
N GLU A 36 -5.22 13.23 4.83
CA GLU A 36 -4.77 13.95 3.65
C GLU A 36 -5.68 15.14 3.37
N PHE A 37 -5.12 16.20 2.83
CA PHE A 37 -5.87 17.38 2.44
C PHE A 37 -5.38 17.95 1.11
N GLN A 38 -6.26 18.67 0.44
CA GLN A 38 -5.90 19.55 -0.67
C GLN A 38 -6.55 20.92 -0.48
N TYR A 39 -5.91 21.95 -0.99
CA TYR A 39 -6.54 23.26 -1.06
C TYR A 39 -7.69 23.25 -2.05
N PHE A 40 -8.79 23.88 -1.70
CA PHE A 40 -9.95 23.99 -2.59
C PHE A 40 -9.54 24.48 -3.99
N GLY A 41 -9.99 23.78 -5.03
CA GLY A 41 -9.62 24.07 -6.43
C GLY A 41 -8.21 23.66 -6.84
N LYS A 42 -7.42 23.01 -5.98
CA LYS A 42 -6.12 22.43 -6.34
C LYS A 42 -6.26 20.91 -6.49
N LYS A 43 -5.35 20.30 -7.29
CA LYS A 43 -5.38 18.85 -7.54
C LYS A 43 -4.41 18.05 -6.64
N LYS A 44 -3.46 18.76 -5.99
CA LYS A 44 -2.40 18.10 -5.22
C LYS A 44 -2.89 17.75 -3.80
N TRP A 45 -2.86 16.49 -3.45
CA TRP A 45 -3.03 16.01 -2.08
C TRP A 45 -1.74 16.15 -1.29
N ASN A 46 -1.86 16.51 -0.04
CA ASN A 46 -0.76 16.67 0.92
C ASN A 46 -1.11 15.87 2.18
N VAL A 47 -0.10 15.25 2.78
CA VAL A 47 -0.28 14.55 4.06
C VAL A 47 -0.32 15.57 5.19
N MET A 48 -1.28 15.40 6.12
CA MET A 48 -1.39 16.21 7.32
C MET A 48 -0.20 15.95 8.26
N ASN A 49 0.30 17.00 8.90
CA ASN A 49 1.30 16.94 9.94
C ASN A 49 1.07 18.07 10.96
N ASP A 50 1.80 18.04 12.08
CA ASP A 50 1.65 19.01 13.16
C ASP A 50 1.80 20.47 12.72
N PHE A 51 2.72 20.75 11.79
CA PHE A 51 2.89 22.11 11.27
C PHE A 51 1.64 22.58 10.50
N ILE A 52 1.06 21.73 9.69
CA ILE A 52 -0.15 22.05 8.93
C ILE A 52 -1.36 22.19 9.85
N GLU A 53 -1.54 21.30 10.82
CA GLU A 53 -2.63 21.39 11.80
C GLU A 53 -2.57 22.72 12.58
N ASN A 54 -1.38 23.08 13.08
CA ASN A 54 -1.18 24.35 13.77
C ASN A 54 -1.39 25.56 12.86
N SER A 55 -1.04 25.46 11.58
CA SER A 55 -1.31 26.50 10.60
C SER A 55 -2.80 26.66 10.35
N MET A 56 -3.55 25.57 10.20
CA MET A 56 -5.01 25.57 10.06
C MET A 56 -5.69 26.16 11.28
N LEU A 57 -5.24 25.76 12.50
CA LEU A 57 -5.75 26.35 13.75
C LEU A 57 -5.55 27.86 13.77
N ARG A 58 -4.34 28.35 13.41
CA ARG A 58 -4.06 29.77 13.33
C ARG A 58 -4.98 30.48 12.33
N GLU A 59 -5.28 29.86 11.19
CA GLU A 59 -6.21 30.41 10.20
C GLU A 59 -7.65 30.49 10.74
N CYS A 60 -8.11 29.43 11.44
CA CYS A 60 -9.42 29.44 12.09
C CYS A 60 -9.53 30.61 13.08
N LEU A 61 -8.54 30.79 13.96
CA LEU A 61 -8.52 31.88 14.95
C LEU A 61 -8.51 33.26 14.28
N LYS A 62 -7.73 33.47 13.21
CA LYS A 62 -7.76 34.70 12.42
C LYS A 62 -9.12 34.94 11.76
N GLY A 63 -9.80 33.88 11.33
CA GLY A 63 -11.17 33.90 10.83
C GLY A 63 -12.24 34.06 11.91
N ARG A 64 -11.84 34.33 13.17
CA ARG A 64 -12.72 34.46 14.34
C ARG A 64 -13.54 33.18 14.65
N ILE A 65 -13.07 32.02 14.21
CA ILE A 65 -13.64 30.72 14.56
C ILE A 65 -13.06 30.31 15.91
N LYS A 66 -13.90 30.20 16.92
CA LYS A 66 -13.49 29.75 18.26
C LYS A 66 -13.23 28.24 18.21
N THR A 67 -11.98 27.83 18.24
CA THR A 67 -11.58 26.41 18.26
C THR A 67 -10.22 26.26 18.92
N ASN A 68 -9.84 25.02 19.19
CA ASN A 68 -8.51 24.64 19.68
C ASN A 68 -8.02 23.40 18.90
N LEU A 69 -6.77 23.01 19.13
CA LEU A 69 -6.15 21.91 18.39
C LEU A 69 -6.88 20.57 18.61
N SER A 70 -7.36 20.31 19.83
CA SER A 70 -8.09 19.08 20.15
C SER A 70 -9.42 19.02 19.40
N SER A 71 -10.19 20.11 19.40
CA SER A 71 -11.46 20.19 18.66
C SER A 71 -11.25 20.07 17.14
N LEU A 72 -10.20 20.71 16.62
CA LEU A 72 -9.83 20.57 15.19
C LEU A 72 -9.47 19.12 14.85
N ARG A 73 -8.63 18.47 15.67
CA ARG A 73 -8.26 17.06 15.46
C ARG A 73 -9.48 16.14 15.56
N ASN A 74 -10.34 16.31 16.58
CA ASN A 74 -11.54 15.49 16.72
C ASN A 74 -12.46 15.58 15.49
N LEU A 75 -12.62 16.76 14.92
CA LEU A 75 -13.38 16.94 13.68
C LEU A 75 -12.70 16.26 12.50
N LEU A 76 -11.40 16.48 12.29
CA LEU A 76 -10.65 15.94 11.17
C LEU A 76 -10.51 14.39 11.22
N TYR A 77 -10.65 13.77 12.39
CA TYR A 77 -10.66 12.31 12.55
C TYR A 77 -12.08 11.74 12.76
N SER A 78 -13.11 12.46 12.26
CA SER A 78 -14.50 12.03 12.26
C SER A 78 -14.98 11.76 10.81
N ASP A 79 -16.26 11.52 10.66
CA ASP A 79 -16.96 11.37 9.38
C ASP A 79 -17.03 12.66 8.55
N PHE A 80 -16.55 13.78 9.08
CA PHE A 80 -16.30 14.99 8.31
C PHE A 80 -15.29 14.75 7.17
N CYS A 81 -14.35 13.86 7.35
CA CYS A 81 -13.37 13.46 6.34
C CYS A 81 -13.83 12.20 5.60
N VAL A 82 -13.89 12.25 4.28
CA VAL A 82 -14.25 11.10 3.44
C VAL A 82 -13.21 10.00 3.57
N LEU A 83 -13.65 8.75 3.75
CA LEU A 83 -12.75 7.60 3.71
C LEU A 83 -12.26 7.37 2.28
N PHE A 84 -10.97 7.12 2.14
CA PHE A 84 -10.31 6.94 0.85
C PHE A 84 -9.48 5.66 0.86
N ASN A 85 -9.77 4.76 -0.09
CA ASN A 85 -8.96 3.59 -0.36
C ASN A 85 -8.16 3.82 -1.66
N PRO A 86 -6.83 4.01 -1.61
CA PRO A 86 -6.01 4.27 -2.78
C PRO A 86 -5.98 3.12 -3.78
N PHE A 87 -6.15 1.88 -3.32
CA PHE A 87 -6.18 0.72 -4.20
C PHE A 87 -7.50 0.65 -4.98
N GLU A 88 -8.63 0.82 -4.31
CA GLU A 88 -9.93 0.88 -4.97
C GLU A 88 -10.00 2.04 -5.97
N ASP A 89 -9.52 3.23 -5.55
CA ASP A 89 -9.48 4.39 -6.43
C ASP A 89 -8.65 4.13 -7.69
N TYR A 90 -7.50 3.47 -7.56
CA TYR A 90 -6.67 3.15 -8.71
C TYR A 90 -7.32 2.08 -9.60
N PHE A 91 -7.68 0.93 -9.04
CA PHE A 91 -8.10 -0.23 -9.84
C PHE A 91 -9.49 -0.07 -10.44
N PHE A 92 -10.42 0.60 -9.75
CA PHE A 92 -11.78 0.79 -10.28
C PHE A 92 -11.89 1.93 -11.30
N ASN A 93 -10.89 2.81 -11.36
CA ASN A 93 -10.80 3.85 -12.37
C ASN A 93 -9.94 3.47 -13.60
N LEU A 94 -9.45 2.22 -13.67
CA LEU A 94 -8.75 1.74 -14.86
C LEU A 94 -9.69 1.69 -16.07
N PRO A 95 -9.16 1.89 -17.30
CA PRO A 95 -9.94 1.68 -18.52
C PRO A 95 -10.51 0.26 -18.59
N THR A 96 -11.67 0.13 -19.20
CA THR A 96 -12.28 -1.19 -19.44
C THR A 96 -11.33 -2.06 -20.25
N TYR A 97 -11.16 -3.30 -19.81
CA TYR A 97 -10.34 -4.29 -20.49
C TYR A 97 -10.91 -4.61 -21.87
N ASP A 98 -10.06 -4.63 -22.88
CA ASP A 98 -10.44 -4.84 -24.29
C ASP A 98 -10.76 -6.30 -24.66
N GLU A 99 -10.52 -7.24 -23.73
CA GLU A 99 -10.70 -8.70 -23.86
C GLU A 99 -9.88 -9.35 -24.99
N LYS A 100 -8.93 -8.64 -25.59
CA LYS A 100 -8.14 -9.10 -26.74
C LYS A 100 -6.70 -9.42 -26.37
N THR A 101 -6.11 -8.62 -25.51
CA THR A 101 -4.68 -8.67 -25.21
C THR A 101 -4.44 -9.32 -23.84
N ASP A 102 -3.71 -10.42 -23.78
CA ASP A 102 -3.27 -11.00 -22.50
C ASP A 102 -2.03 -10.22 -21.97
N TYR A 103 -2.30 -9.02 -21.42
CA TYR A 103 -1.25 -8.14 -20.87
C TYR A 103 -0.39 -8.81 -19.80
N ILE A 104 -0.96 -9.76 -19.04
CA ILE A 104 -0.20 -10.49 -18.02
C ILE A 104 0.83 -11.40 -18.67
N THR A 105 0.46 -12.10 -19.73
CA THR A 105 1.39 -12.94 -20.48
C THR A 105 2.44 -12.10 -21.21
N GLU A 106 2.08 -10.95 -21.77
CA GLU A 106 3.04 -10.02 -22.38
C GLU A 106 4.05 -9.52 -21.36
N LEU A 107 3.57 -9.12 -20.17
CA LEU A 107 4.42 -8.72 -19.06
C LEU A 107 5.34 -9.87 -18.60
N ALA A 108 4.81 -11.08 -18.45
CA ALA A 108 5.61 -12.25 -18.11
C ALA A 108 6.73 -12.53 -19.14
N ASN A 109 6.47 -12.28 -20.42
CA ASN A 109 7.43 -12.48 -21.52
C ASN A 109 8.55 -11.43 -21.56
N THR A 110 8.50 -10.39 -20.75
CA THR A 110 9.64 -9.48 -20.54
C THR A 110 10.77 -10.15 -19.75
N ILE A 111 10.49 -11.28 -19.10
CA ILE A 111 11.44 -12.13 -18.40
C ILE A 111 11.62 -13.44 -19.16
N THR A 112 12.88 -13.85 -19.33
CA THR A 112 13.26 -15.18 -19.83
C THR A 112 13.81 -16.00 -18.68
N THR A 113 13.29 -17.20 -18.49
CA THR A 113 13.70 -18.14 -17.44
C THR A 113 13.99 -19.52 -18.02
N THR A 114 14.72 -20.33 -17.27
CA THR A 114 15.00 -21.76 -17.62
C THR A 114 13.72 -22.62 -17.66
N LYS A 115 12.59 -22.13 -17.09
CA LYS A 115 11.27 -22.82 -17.04
C LYS A 115 10.15 -21.87 -17.43
N GLN A 116 10.14 -21.43 -18.68
CA GLN A 116 9.28 -20.34 -19.15
C GLN A 116 7.78 -20.60 -18.95
N ASP A 117 7.27 -21.77 -19.32
CA ASP A 117 5.84 -22.10 -19.18
C ASP A 117 5.39 -22.09 -17.72
N LEU A 118 6.22 -22.65 -16.83
CA LEU A 118 5.93 -22.65 -15.39
C LEU A 118 5.96 -21.22 -14.83
N TRP A 119 6.92 -20.41 -15.30
CA TRP A 119 7.01 -19.00 -14.93
C TRP A 119 5.72 -18.25 -15.28
N GLN A 120 5.26 -18.32 -16.52
CA GLN A 120 4.05 -17.63 -16.96
C GLN A 120 2.82 -18.02 -16.13
N GLN A 121 2.63 -19.33 -15.89
CA GLN A 121 1.50 -19.82 -15.08
C GLN A 121 1.57 -19.35 -13.62
N CYS A 122 2.74 -19.43 -12.99
CA CYS A 122 2.93 -19.01 -11.62
C CYS A 122 2.81 -17.50 -11.48
N PHE A 123 3.39 -16.74 -12.40
CA PHE A 123 3.33 -15.28 -12.40
C PHE A 123 1.90 -14.77 -12.53
N LYS A 124 1.13 -15.32 -13.47
CA LYS A 124 -0.30 -14.95 -13.64
C LYS A 124 -1.08 -15.13 -12.35
N LYS A 125 -0.96 -16.30 -11.72
CA LYS A 125 -1.66 -16.59 -10.45
C LYS A 125 -1.19 -15.67 -9.32
N TRP A 126 0.11 -15.44 -9.23
CA TRP A 126 0.70 -14.61 -8.20
C TRP A 126 0.31 -13.13 -8.36
N LEU A 127 0.32 -12.60 -9.60
CA LEU A 127 -0.05 -11.22 -9.89
C LEU A 127 -1.53 -10.96 -9.61
N VAL A 128 -2.41 -11.88 -10.02
CA VAL A 128 -3.84 -11.81 -9.71
C VAL A 128 -4.07 -11.84 -8.18
N ALA A 129 -3.36 -12.71 -7.46
CA ALA A 129 -3.44 -12.77 -6.01
C ALA A 129 -2.90 -11.47 -5.35
N MET A 130 -1.86 -10.84 -5.92
CA MET A 130 -1.32 -9.56 -5.43
C MET A 130 -2.38 -8.45 -5.51
N VAL A 131 -3.08 -8.34 -6.62
CA VAL A 131 -4.20 -7.40 -6.77
C VAL A 131 -5.37 -7.78 -5.85
N GLY A 132 -5.69 -9.07 -5.79
CA GLY A 132 -6.74 -9.58 -4.90
C GLY A 132 -6.50 -9.21 -3.43
N CYS A 133 -5.27 -9.30 -2.92
CA CYS A 133 -4.93 -8.97 -1.54
C CYS A 133 -5.18 -7.50 -1.15
N VAL A 134 -5.14 -6.57 -2.09
CA VAL A 134 -5.37 -5.15 -1.80
C VAL A 134 -6.83 -4.74 -1.99
N LEU A 135 -7.62 -5.54 -2.72
CA LEU A 135 -9.04 -5.27 -3.00
C LEU A 135 -9.99 -6.10 -2.13
N ASP A 136 -9.57 -7.27 -1.67
CA ASP A 136 -10.40 -8.17 -0.83
C ASP A 136 -9.61 -8.65 0.38
N GLU A 137 -10.07 -8.29 1.57
CA GLU A 137 -9.45 -8.63 2.86
C GLU A 137 -9.38 -10.16 3.13
N LYS A 138 -10.14 -10.96 2.41
CA LYS A 138 -10.15 -12.43 2.52
C LYS A 138 -9.10 -13.10 1.65
N VAL A 139 -8.56 -12.38 0.67
CA VAL A 139 -7.54 -12.90 -0.25
C VAL A 139 -6.15 -12.75 0.37
N ILE A 140 -5.39 -13.84 0.40
CA ILE A 140 -4.01 -13.86 0.90
C ILE A 140 -3.10 -14.53 -0.14
N ASN A 141 -2.08 -13.83 -0.57
CA ASN A 141 -1.03 -14.42 -1.40
C ASN A 141 0.02 -15.11 -0.52
N HIS A 142 -0.05 -16.44 -0.45
CA HIS A 142 0.84 -17.26 0.37
C HIS A 142 2.18 -17.60 -0.30
N THR A 143 2.44 -17.04 -1.47
CA THR A 143 3.63 -17.35 -2.27
C THR A 143 4.50 -16.11 -2.50
N VAL A 144 5.79 -16.36 -2.65
CA VAL A 144 6.83 -15.37 -2.93
C VAL A 144 7.46 -15.73 -4.27
N ILE A 145 7.47 -14.82 -5.23
CA ILE A 145 8.29 -14.98 -6.43
C ILE A 145 9.73 -14.64 -6.07
N VAL A 146 10.66 -15.54 -6.38
CA VAL A 146 12.09 -15.33 -6.13
C VAL A 146 12.85 -15.50 -7.43
N PHE A 147 13.59 -14.47 -7.79
CA PHE A 147 14.47 -14.48 -8.95
C PHE A 147 15.89 -14.81 -8.55
N SER A 148 16.45 -15.88 -9.12
CA SER A 148 17.87 -16.18 -9.05
C SER A 148 18.59 -15.80 -10.35
N GLY A 149 19.82 -15.35 -10.26
CA GLY A 149 20.64 -15.01 -11.42
C GLY A 149 21.67 -13.94 -11.12
N LYS A 150 22.55 -13.67 -12.07
CA LYS A 150 23.69 -12.77 -11.93
C LYS A 150 23.29 -11.41 -11.39
N GLN A 151 24.16 -10.78 -10.63
CA GLN A 151 24.02 -9.40 -10.20
C GLN A 151 23.98 -8.47 -11.42
N GLY A 152 23.20 -7.39 -11.35
CA GLY A 152 23.10 -6.41 -12.44
C GLY A 152 22.09 -6.78 -13.53
N LEU A 153 21.39 -7.93 -13.47
CA LEU A 153 20.33 -8.29 -14.41
C LEU A 153 19.07 -7.40 -14.26
N GLY A 154 18.95 -6.61 -13.16
CA GLY A 154 17.82 -5.73 -12.89
C GLY A 154 16.59 -6.39 -12.29
N LYS A 155 16.78 -7.46 -11.58
CA LYS A 155 15.73 -8.18 -10.84
C LYS A 155 14.88 -7.25 -9.98
N THR A 156 15.53 -6.48 -9.10
CA THR A 156 14.90 -5.50 -8.19
C THR A 156 14.09 -4.46 -8.96
N THR A 157 14.69 -3.86 -10.00
CA THR A 157 14.04 -2.82 -10.80
C THR A 157 12.79 -3.34 -11.51
N TRP A 158 12.84 -4.57 -12.04
CA TRP A 158 11.68 -5.17 -12.71
C TRP A 158 10.54 -5.43 -11.72
N VAL A 159 10.85 -5.99 -10.55
CA VAL A 159 9.86 -6.23 -9.49
C VAL A 159 9.23 -4.92 -9.00
N GLU A 160 10.02 -3.89 -8.81
CA GLU A 160 9.51 -2.58 -8.39
C GLU A 160 8.57 -1.94 -9.40
N LYS A 161 8.78 -2.19 -10.70
CA LYS A 161 7.91 -1.68 -11.76
C LYS A 161 6.53 -2.34 -11.79
N LEU A 162 6.33 -3.49 -11.13
CA LEU A 162 5.01 -4.11 -10.99
C LEU A 162 4.02 -3.24 -10.20
N VAL A 163 4.51 -2.35 -9.37
CA VAL A 163 3.66 -1.41 -8.64
C VAL A 163 3.49 -0.14 -9.46
N PRO A 164 2.26 0.23 -9.84
CA PRO A 164 1.97 1.44 -10.60
C PRO A 164 2.54 2.71 -9.98
N LYS A 165 2.88 3.69 -10.79
CA LYS A 165 3.47 4.98 -10.31
C LYS A 165 2.61 5.66 -9.26
N GLN A 166 1.29 5.58 -9.40
CA GLN A 166 0.32 6.17 -8.47
C GLN A 166 0.29 5.48 -7.11
N LEU A 167 0.72 4.21 -7.06
CA LEU A 167 0.74 3.37 -5.86
C LEU A 167 2.16 3.14 -5.30
N LYS A 168 3.15 3.91 -5.75
CA LYS A 168 4.57 3.73 -5.36
C LYS A 168 4.83 3.85 -3.87
N GLU A 169 4.03 4.60 -3.12
CA GLU A 169 4.16 4.69 -1.67
C GLU A 169 3.80 3.36 -0.95
N TYR A 170 3.11 2.44 -1.64
CA TYR A 170 2.75 1.10 -1.14
C TYR A 170 3.72 0.00 -1.61
N LEU A 171 4.88 0.38 -2.08
CA LEU A 171 6.01 -0.50 -2.37
C LEU A 171 7.08 -0.33 -1.30
N PHE A 172 7.50 -1.44 -0.72
CA PHE A 172 8.72 -1.50 0.07
C PHE A 172 9.76 -2.36 -0.66
N SER A 173 10.98 -1.89 -0.76
CA SER A 173 12.11 -2.64 -1.32
C SER A 173 13.28 -2.59 -0.34
N GLY A 174 13.80 -3.75 0.03
CA GLY A 174 14.88 -3.88 1.00
C GLY A 174 14.73 -5.10 1.91
N THR A 175 15.44 -5.06 3.03
CA THR A 175 15.42 -6.13 4.03
C THR A 175 14.36 -5.86 5.09
N ILE A 176 13.56 -6.86 5.44
CA ILE A 176 12.60 -6.77 6.56
C ILE A 176 13.12 -7.53 7.78
N ASN A 177 12.83 -7.02 8.97
CA ASN A 177 13.03 -7.77 10.21
C ASN A 177 11.68 -8.32 10.66
N PRO A 178 11.47 -9.66 10.55
CA PRO A 178 10.18 -10.28 10.86
C PRO A 178 9.66 -10.03 12.28
N ASN A 179 10.53 -9.68 13.21
CA ASN A 179 10.20 -9.45 14.62
C ASN A 179 9.95 -7.96 14.94
N ASN A 180 10.06 -7.06 13.95
CA ASN A 180 9.87 -5.63 14.14
C ASN A 180 8.41 -5.22 13.92
N LYS A 181 7.93 -4.27 14.72
CA LYS A 181 6.60 -3.64 14.54
C LYS A 181 6.46 -2.93 13.20
N ASP A 182 7.54 -2.33 12.69
CA ASP A 182 7.53 -1.66 11.39
C ASP A 182 7.22 -2.63 10.25
N THR A 183 7.68 -3.88 10.35
CA THR A 183 7.32 -4.94 9.41
C THR A 183 5.81 -5.22 9.42
N LEU A 184 5.17 -5.18 10.59
CA LEU A 184 3.71 -5.36 10.67
C LEU A 184 2.96 -4.21 9.97
N VAL A 185 3.47 -2.98 10.08
CA VAL A 185 2.92 -1.82 9.33
C VAL A 185 3.05 -2.07 7.84
N GLN A 186 4.24 -2.44 7.36
CA GLN A 186 4.48 -2.73 5.95
C GLN A 186 3.56 -3.85 5.41
N LEU A 187 3.31 -4.91 6.21
CA LEU A 187 2.39 -5.98 5.83
C LEU A 187 0.95 -5.49 5.61
N ALA A 188 0.51 -4.51 6.40
CA ALA A 188 -0.83 -3.97 6.32
C ALA A 188 -0.99 -2.91 5.22
N GLU A 189 0.06 -2.12 4.97
CA GLU A 189 0.01 -0.96 4.08
C GLU A 189 0.52 -1.26 2.67
N CYS A 190 1.60 -2.04 2.52
CA CYS A 190 2.19 -2.28 1.21
C CYS A 190 1.34 -3.20 0.34
N MET A 191 1.33 -2.92 -0.96
CA MET A 191 0.87 -3.83 -2.00
C MET A 191 1.92 -4.90 -2.29
N LEU A 192 3.19 -4.48 -2.35
CA LEU A 192 4.32 -5.33 -2.66
C LEU A 192 5.50 -5.04 -1.73
N ILE A 193 6.07 -6.10 -1.17
CA ILE A 193 7.34 -6.08 -0.46
C ILE A 193 8.36 -6.85 -1.31
N ASN A 194 9.34 -6.12 -1.84
CA ASN A 194 10.45 -6.70 -2.57
C ASN A 194 11.63 -6.94 -1.63
N LEU A 195 11.97 -8.20 -1.40
CA LEU A 195 13.02 -8.65 -0.50
C LEU A 195 14.33 -8.80 -1.26
N ASP A 196 15.24 -7.87 -1.06
CA ASP A 196 16.57 -7.97 -1.65
C ASP A 196 17.45 -8.91 -0.84
N GLU A 197 18.33 -9.62 -1.54
CA GLU A 197 19.40 -10.44 -0.93
C GLU A 197 18.87 -11.47 0.09
N LEU A 198 17.82 -12.21 -0.28
CA LEU A 198 17.26 -13.27 0.58
C LEU A 198 18.28 -14.32 1.02
N GLU A 199 19.37 -14.47 0.28
CA GLU A 199 20.48 -15.37 0.64
C GLU A 199 21.20 -14.99 1.94
N ASN A 200 21.08 -13.73 2.37
CA ASN A 200 21.72 -13.25 3.61
C ASN A 200 20.93 -13.62 4.87
N LEU A 201 19.68 -14.10 4.72
CA LEU A 201 18.86 -14.52 5.85
C LEU A 201 19.34 -15.83 6.46
N ASN A 202 19.49 -15.86 7.77
CA ASN A 202 19.75 -17.10 8.49
C ASN A 202 18.49 -17.99 8.62
N ARG A 203 18.67 -19.24 9.07
CA ARG A 203 17.54 -20.21 9.18
C ARG A 203 16.39 -19.73 10.06
N SER A 204 16.67 -19.01 11.14
CA SER A 204 15.64 -18.48 12.04
C SER A 204 14.84 -17.36 11.36
N GLU A 205 15.51 -16.47 10.63
CA GLU A 205 14.89 -15.39 9.87
C GLU A 205 14.04 -15.92 8.73
N ILE A 206 14.49 -16.96 8.03
CA ILE A 206 13.69 -17.67 7.03
C ILE A 206 12.44 -18.30 7.66
N GLY A 207 12.57 -18.88 8.85
CA GLY A 207 11.43 -19.41 9.61
C GLY A 207 10.40 -18.33 9.93
N SER A 208 10.85 -17.21 10.45
CA SER A 208 10.00 -16.05 10.75
C SER A 208 9.39 -15.43 9.50
N LEU A 209 10.13 -15.37 8.39
CA LEU A 209 9.61 -14.92 7.09
C LEU A 209 8.49 -15.84 6.59
N LYS A 210 8.64 -17.15 6.71
CA LYS A 210 7.59 -18.13 6.37
C LYS A 210 6.30 -17.91 7.18
N GLU A 211 6.43 -17.54 8.46
CA GLU A 211 5.29 -17.19 9.31
C GLU A 211 4.58 -15.94 8.81
N ILE A 212 5.33 -14.88 8.52
CA ILE A 212 4.78 -13.62 8.03
C ILE A 212 4.05 -13.81 6.69
N ILE A 213 4.61 -14.58 5.76
CA ILE A 213 4.01 -14.86 4.46
C ILE A 213 2.64 -15.52 4.61
N THR A 214 2.42 -16.31 5.65
CA THR A 214 1.16 -17.02 5.88
C THR A 214 0.21 -16.31 6.84
N LYS A 215 0.62 -15.20 7.44
CA LYS A 215 -0.20 -14.42 8.34
C LYS A 215 -1.41 -13.85 7.59
N THR A 216 -2.61 -14.02 8.16
CA THR A 216 -3.85 -13.58 7.52
C THR A 216 -4.30 -12.20 7.99
N GLN A 217 -4.01 -11.88 9.25
CA GLN A 217 -4.40 -10.64 9.89
C GLN A 217 -3.25 -10.08 10.71
N ILE A 218 -3.25 -8.79 10.88
CA ILE A 218 -2.25 -8.05 11.64
C ILE A 218 -2.97 -7.28 12.74
N ARG A 219 -2.61 -7.58 13.99
CA ARG A 219 -3.12 -6.83 15.13
C ARG A 219 -2.07 -5.86 15.62
N MET A 220 -2.34 -4.58 15.45
CA MET A 220 -1.43 -3.52 15.86
C MET A 220 -2.21 -2.24 16.22
N ARG A 221 -1.53 -1.34 16.91
CA ARG A 221 -2.03 0.01 17.15
C ARG A 221 -1.47 0.94 16.09
N LYS A 222 -2.35 1.58 15.30
CA LYS A 222 -1.94 2.62 14.35
C LYS A 222 -1.28 3.80 15.07
N ALA A 223 -0.47 4.53 14.35
CA ALA A 223 0.06 5.80 14.83
C ALA A 223 -1.13 6.71 15.20
N TYR A 224 -1.07 7.31 16.41
CA TYR A 224 -2.15 8.13 17.00
C TYR A 224 -3.45 7.38 17.38
N GLY A 225 -3.57 6.09 17.14
CA GLY A 225 -4.70 5.29 17.62
C GLY A 225 -4.60 5.00 19.11
N HIS A 226 -5.74 4.98 19.83
CA HIS A 226 -5.77 4.60 21.24
C HIS A 226 -5.92 3.10 21.43
N ASN A 227 -6.51 2.40 20.47
CA ASN A 227 -6.83 0.98 20.54
C ASN A 227 -6.00 0.16 19.55
N ASN A 228 -5.84 -1.14 19.86
CA ASN A 228 -5.35 -2.11 18.87
C ASN A 228 -6.45 -2.39 17.85
N GLU A 229 -6.10 -2.32 16.58
CA GLU A 229 -6.97 -2.65 15.47
C GLU A 229 -6.49 -3.94 14.79
N THR A 230 -7.42 -4.71 14.25
CA THR A 230 -7.11 -5.83 13.37
C THR A 230 -7.18 -5.33 11.93
N MET A 231 -6.09 -5.48 11.20
CA MET A 231 -5.96 -5.01 9.83
C MET A 231 -5.73 -6.21 8.91
N PRO A 232 -6.22 -6.17 7.67
CA PRO A 232 -5.91 -7.20 6.69
C PRO A 232 -4.43 -7.15 6.29
N ARG A 233 -3.86 -8.30 5.95
CA ARG A 233 -2.54 -8.36 5.35
C ARG A 233 -2.66 -8.14 3.85
N ARG A 234 -2.25 -7.00 3.36
CA ARG A 234 -2.30 -6.62 1.94
C ARG A 234 -1.05 -7.00 1.16
N ALA A 235 0.11 -7.02 1.81
CA ALA A 235 1.39 -7.20 1.14
C ALA A 235 1.52 -8.55 0.45
N SER A 236 1.86 -8.55 -0.83
CA SER A 236 2.47 -9.69 -1.51
C SER A 236 3.98 -9.57 -1.49
N PHE A 237 4.67 -10.67 -1.72
CA PHE A 237 6.13 -10.71 -1.62
C PHE A 237 6.75 -11.13 -2.93
N ALA A 238 7.84 -10.44 -3.29
CA ALA A 238 8.81 -10.89 -4.27
C ALA A 238 10.21 -10.78 -3.67
N GLY A 239 11.21 -11.37 -4.30
CA GLY A 239 12.56 -11.22 -3.84
C GLY A 239 13.60 -11.68 -4.84
N SER A 240 14.85 -11.43 -4.53
CA SER A 240 15.99 -11.80 -5.37
C SER A 240 17.09 -12.50 -4.58
N VAL A 241 17.79 -13.40 -5.28
CA VAL A 241 18.99 -14.07 -4.82
C VAL A 241 20.02 -14.09 -5.93
N ASN A 242 21.31 -14.13 -5.57
CA ASN A 242 22.39 -14.21 -6.55
C ASN A 242 22.71 -15.66 -6.95
N THR A 243 22.36 -16.63 -6.10
CA THR A 243 22.59 -18.06 -6.35
C THR A 243 21.35 -18.90 -6.06
N ALA A 244 21.12 -19.93 -6.86
CA ALA A 244 20.00 -20.85 -6.69
C ALA A 244 20.08 -21.73 -5.42
N GLN A 245 21.21 -21.71 -4.70
CA GLN A 245 21.45 -22.57 -3.51
C GLN A 245 20.63 -22.17 -2.28
N PHE A 246 20.05 -20.99 -2.27
CA PHE A 246 19.21 -20.47 -1.16
C PHE A 246 18.06 -21.43 -0.75
N LEU A 247 17.59 -22.29 -1.66
CA LEU A 247 16.37 -23.08 -1.50
C LEU A 247 16.55 -24.56 -1.26
N ASN A 248 17.74 -25.01 -0.93
CA ASN A 248 18.00 -26.41 -0.58
C ASN A 248 17.34 -26.86 0.75
N ASP A 249 16.48 -26.01 1.36
CA ASP A 249 15.68 -26.40 2.52
C ASP A 249 14.39 -27.09 2.09
N SER A 250 14.36 -28.41 2.23
CA SER A 250 13.20 -29.28 1.88
C SER A 250 11.92 -28.98 2.68
N THR A 251 12.00 -28.23 3.79
CA THR A 251 10.90 -28.09 4.77
C THR A 251 9.98 -26.88 4.56
N GLY A 252 10.19 -26.06 3.54
CA GLY A 252 9.39 -24.85 3.34
C GLY A 252 9.40 -24.26 1.95
N SER A 253 9.97 -24.97 0.99
CA SER A 253 10.15 -24.51 -0.39
C SER A 253 8.83 -24.22 -1.14
N ARG A 254 7.72 -24.81 -0.74
CA ARG A 254 6.40 -24.64 -1.41
C ARG A 254 5.87 -23.20 -1.44
N ARG A 255 6.40 -22.30 -0.59
CA ARG A 255 6.02 -20.88 -0.57
C ARG A 255 6.85 -20.04 -1.52
N PHE A 256 8.05 -20.47 -1.84
CA PHE A 256 8.98 -19.75 -2.69
C PHE A 256 8.93 -20.30 -4.11
N LEU A 257 8.43 -19.49 -5.03
CA LEU A 257 8.37 -19.79 -6.46
C LEU A 257 9.64 -19.24 -7.11
N CYS A 258 10.63 -20.12 -7.26
CA CYS A 258 11.97 -19.71 -7.67
C CYS A 258 12.19 -19.95 -9.16
N PHE A 259 12.68 -18.91 -9.81
CA PHE A 259 12.96 -18.89 -11.23
C PHE A 259 14.39 -18.40 -11.48
N GLU A 260 15.15 -19.20 -12.18
CA GLU A 260 16.46 -18.81 -12.66
C GLU A 260 16.30 -17.96 -13.92
N LEU A 261 16.84 -16.75 -13.86
CA LEU A 261 16.73 -15.78 -14.94
C LEU A 261 17.85 -15.94 -15.95
N GLU A 262 17.50 -16.01 -17.23
CA GLU A 262 18.40 -15.93 -18.36
C GLU A 262 18.48 -14.51 -18.92
N GLY A 263 17.39 -13.70 -18.80
CA GLY A 263 17.35 -12.32 -19.24
C GLY A 263 16.13 -11.55 -18.79
N ILE A 264 16.25 -10.24 -18.78
CA ILE A 264 15.16 -9.28 -18.52
C ILE A 264 15.18 -8.22 -19.63
N LYS A 265 14.02 -7.95 -20.23
CA LYS A 265 13.84 -6.87 -21.19
C LYS A 265 13.34 -5.63 -20.46
N TYR A 266 14.19 -4.62 -20.31
CA TYR A 266 13.86 -3.40 -19.55
C TYR A 266 13.09 -2.34 -20.32
N GLN A 267 13.13 -2.40 -21.64
CA GLN A 267 12.71 -1.33 -22.52
C GLN A 267 11.18 -1.19 -22.65
N HIS A 268 10.43 -2.07 -22.01
CA HIS A 268 8.98 -1.94 -21.97
C HIS A 268 8.59 -1.18 -20.70
N ASP A 269 7.84 -0.09 -20.85
CA ASP A 269 7.07 0.50 -19.75
C ASP A 269 6.07 -0.56 -19.30
N VAL A 270 6.35 -1.14 -18.14
CA VAL A 270 5.51 -2.12 -17.46
C VAL A 270 4.47 -1.35 -16.64
#